data_8a448fdfafcb57ee8c3db41188e62bd6
#
_entry.id   8a448fdfafcb57ee8c3db41188e62bd6
#
_cell.length_a   1.000
_cell.length_b   1.000
_cell.length_c   1.000
_cell.angle_alpha   90.00
_cell.angle_beta   90.00
_cell.angle_gamma   90.00
#
_symmetry.space_group_name_H-M   'P 1'
#
loop_
_entity.id
_entity.type
_entity.pdbx_description
1 polymer ?
#
loop_
_entity_poly.entity_id
_entity_poly.type
_entity_poly.pdbx_seq_one_letter_code
_entity_poly.pdbx_strand_id
1 'polypeptide(L)'
;MNEQIPTPQAVRIYPSLDAMRSAPGPAVPHYALPLDAAGAVYRWAPSSAAAEDSWTVIVPSGGGFPGAWIRMREDSLGAAVTGTATLTVGGKQRRRIAAAALSADATLTLSTTGAVAGDTIAVTRLDVGAYTVALVNGGPAAGTLATMPVSARAYVRAYFDGTNWLLDDSHLML
;
A
#
# COMPACT_ATOMS: atom_id res chain seq x y z
N MET A 1 -32.01 -6.74 7.18
CA MET A 1 -30.61 -6.25 7.05
C MET A 1 -30.57 -5.44 5.78
N ASN A 2 -30.43 -4.10 5.89
CA ASN A 2 -30.25 -3.25 4.72
C ASN A 2 -28.80 -3.35 4.30
N GLU A 3 -28.52 -4.05 3.23
CA GLU A 3 -27.25 -4.02 2.54
C GLU A 3 -27.07 -2.61 1.98
N GLN A 4 -26.26 -1.81 2.66
CA GLN A 4 -25.93 -0.46 2.22
C GLN A 4 -25.00 -0.59 1.02
N ILE A 5 -25.55 -0.46 -0.19
CA ILE A 5 -24.79 -0.39 -1.42
C ILE A 5 -23.74 0.72 -1.24
N PRO A 6 -22.43 0.42 -1.33
CA PRO A 6 -21.44 1.48 -1.18
C PRO A 6 -21.66 2.54 -2.25
N THR A 7 -21.82 3.77 -1.81
CA THR A 7 -21.93 4.92 -2.71
C THR A 7 -20.71 4.94 -3.64
N PRO A 8 -20.88 5.00 -4.97
CA PRO A 8 -19.75 5.06 -5.87
C PRO A 8 -18.85 6.23 -5.48
N GLN A 9 -17.58 5.96 -5.23
CA GLN A 9 -16.62 7.01 -4.87
C GLN A 9 -16.40 7.89 -6.09
N ALA A 10 -16.72 9.17 -5.97
CA ALA A 10 -16.57 10.11 -7.07
C ALA A 10 -15.09 10.35 -7.36
N VAL A 11 -14.74 10.40 -8.64
CA VAL A 11 -13.41 10.79 -9.11
C VAL A 11 -13.46 12.25 -9.53
N ARG A 12 -12.56 13.07 -8.99
CA ARG A 12 -12.38 14.46 -9.39
C ARG A 12 -11.13 14.59 -10.25
N ILE A 13 -11.25 15.29 -11.37
CA ILE A 13 -10.11 15.59 -12.23
C ILE A 13 -9.69 17.04 -11.97
N TYR A 14 -8.41 17.24 -11.71
CA TYR A 14 -7.80 18.55 -11.51
C TYR A 14 -6.80 18.84 -12.63
N PRO A 15 -6.72 20.08 -13.13
CA PRO A 15 -5.77 20.44 -14.18
C PRO A 15 -4.31 20.30 -13.71
N SER A 16 -4.05 20.43 -12.41
CA SER A 16 -2.71 20.29 -11.84
C SER A 16 -2.75 19.90 -10.34
N LEU A 17 -1.60 19.52 -9.79
CA LEU A 17 -1.41 19.33 -8.35
C LEU A 17 -1.68 20.62 -7.58
N ASP A 18 -1.29 21.78 -8.12
CA ASP A 18 -1.55 23.07 -7.48
C ASP A 18 -3.03 23.42 -7.47
N ALA A 19 -3.77 23.08 -8.53
CA ALA A 19 -5.22 23.23 -8.54
C ALA A 19 -5.90 22.30 -7.52
N MET A 20 -5.40 21.08 -7.35
CA MET A 20 -5.88 20.15 -6.34
C MET A 20 -5.57 20.66 -4.91
N ARG A 21 -4.38 21.22 -4.70
CA ARG A 21 -3.98 21.84 -3.42
C ARG A 21 -4.84 23.05 -3.07
N SER A 22 -5.16 23.89 -4.06
CA SER A 22 -5.96 25.09 -3.86
C SER A 22 -7.45 24.83 -3.70
N ALA A 23 -7.91 23.63 -4.02
CA ALA A 23 -9.31 23.24 -3.88
C ALA A 23 -9.68 22.97 -2.41
N PRO A 24 -10.95 23.12 -2.03
CA PRO A 24 -11.39 22.74 -0.68
C PRO A 24 -11.38 21.23 -0.47
N GLY A 25 -11.06 20.80 0.75
CA GLY A 25 -11.15 19.40 1.15
C GLY A 25 -12.58 18.87 0.99
N PRO A 26 -12.80 17.69 0.40
CA PRO A 26 -14.13 17.14 0.18
C PRO A 26 -14.76 16.59 1.48
N ALA A 27 -16.09 16.68 1.57
CA ALA A 27 -16.86 16.16 2.72
C ALA A 27 -16.90 14.63 2.80
N VAL A 28 -16.73 13.96 1.66
CA VAL A 28 -16.83 12.49 1.55
C VAL A 28 -15.61 11.93 0.83
N PRO A 29 -15.29 10.64 1.02
CA PRO A 29 -14.17 10.01 0.33
C PRO A 29 -14.29 10.15 -1.19
N HIS A 30 -13.21 10.63 -1.79
CA HIS A 30 -13.08 10.84 -3.23
C HIS A 30 -11.73 10.36 -3.70
N TYR A 31 -11.61 10.14 -5.02
CA TYR A 31 -10.34 10.06 -5.72
C TYR A 31 -10.07 11.36 -6.48
N ALA A 32 -8.80 11.68 -6.68
CA ALA A 32 -8.37 12.81 -7.47
C ALA A 32 -7.32 12.37 -8.51
N LEU A 33 -7.44 12.92 -9.71
CA LEU A 33 -6.48 12.74 -10.81
C LEU A 33 -5.99 14.13 -11.26
N PRO A 34 -4.83 14.59 -10.80
CA PRO A 34 -4.20 15.77 -11.38
C PRO A 34 -3.57 15.43 -12.73
N LEU A 35 -3.86 16.21 -13.76
CA LEU A 35 -3.45 15.92 -15.14
C LEU A 35 -1.94 16.12 -15.38
N ASP A 36 -1.29 16.96 -14.58
CA ASP A 36 0.16 17.19 -14.65
C ASP A 36 1.01 16.18 -13.89
N ALA A 37 0.39 15.28 -13.13
CA ALA A 37 1.07 14.32 -12.29
C ALA A 37 1.18 12.91 -12.90
N ALA A 38 1.35 12.80 -14.21
CA ALA A 38 1.69 11.58 -14.94
C ALA A 38 0.90 10.32 -14.52
N GLY A 39 -0.42 10.44 -14.40
CA GLY A 39 -1.30 9.32 -14.04
C GLY A 39 -1.38 9.02 -12.55
N ALA A 40 -0.82 9.87 -11.69
CA ALA A 40 -0.95 9.70 -10.26
C ALA A 40 -2.42 9.80 -9.81
N VAL A 41 -2.84 8.86 -8.98
CA VAL A 41 -4.16 8.85 -8.36
C VAL A 41 -4.01 9.19 -6.89
N TYR A 42 -4.85 10.06 -6.37
CA TYR A 42 -4.89 10.41 -4.97
C TYR A 42 -6.23 9.98 -4.37
N ARG A 43 -6.19 9.53 -3.13
CA ARG A 43 -7.37 9.23 -2.30
C ARG A 43 -7.50 10.26 -1.20
N TRP A 44 -8.72 10.74 -0.97
CA TRP A 44 -9.01 11.59 0.19
C TRP A 44 -8.95 10.77 1.47
N ALA A 45 -8.15 11.22 2.43
CA ALA A 45 -8.05 10.68 3.78
C ALA A 45 -8.60 11.75 4.76
N PRO A 46 -9.88 11.66 5.17
CA PRO A 46 -10.47 12.60 6.11
C PRO A 46 -9.74 12.53 7.44
N SER A 47 -9.58 13.69 8.08
CA SER A 47 -8.89 13.83 9.36
C SER A 47 -7.42 13.36 9.38
N SER A 48 -6.80 13.16 8.22
CA SER A 48 -5.37 12.85 8.15
C SER A 48 -4.58 14.03 8.68
N ALA A 49 -3.66 13.74 9.63
CA ALA A 49 -2.67 14.69 10.14
C ALA A 49 -1.31 14.55 9.45
N ALA A 50 -1.25 13.85 8.32
CA ALA A 50 -0.01 13.69 7.57
C ALA A 50 0.51 15.05 7.09
N ALA A 51 1.80 15.30 7.31
CA ALA A 51 2.44 16.50 6.84
C ALA A 51 2.53 16.52 5.32
N GLU A 52 2.29 17.68 4.72
CA GLU A 52 2.45 17.86 3.28
C GLU A 52 3.91 17.66 2.86
N ASP A 53 4.11 16.93 1.77
CA ASP A 53 5.42 16.75 1.13
C ASP A 53 5.42 17.20 -0.35
N SER A 54 4.34 17.83 -0.78
CA SER A 54 4.13 18.36 -2.14
C SER A 54 4.01 17.31 -3.24
N TRP A 55 4.04 16.01 -2.91
CA TRP A 55 3.99 14.93 -3.88
C TRP A 55 3.18 13.69 -3.44
N THR A 56 3.46 13.14 -2.27
CA THR A 56 2.73 11.95 -1.77
C THR A 56 1.56 12.35 -0.87
N VAL A 57 1.69 13.48 -0.20
CA VAL A 57 0.66 14.05 0.67
C VAL A 57 0.41 15.49 0.24
N ILE A 58 -0.81 15.78 -0.18
CA ILE A 58 -1.26 17.12 -0.55
C ILE A 58 -2.32 17.57 0.45
N VAL A 59 -2.04 18.63 1.19
CA VAL A 59 -2.97 19.22 2.15
C VAL A 59 -3.70 20.39 1.47
N PRO A 60 -5.05 20.34 1.34
CA PRO A 60 -5.81 21.42 0.76
C PRO A 60 -5.64 22.74 1.52
N SER A 61 -5.35 23.82 0.80
CA SER A 61 -5.28 25.18 1.35
C SER A 61 -6.57 25.97 1.12
N GLY A 62 -7.48 25.48 0.28
CA GLY A 62 -8.74 26.14 -0.04
C GLY A 62 -9.85 26.01 1.01
N GLY A 63 -9.52 25.53 2.21
CA GLY A 63 -10.51 25.29 3.28
C GLY A 63 -11.29 23.99 3.05
N GLY A 64 -12.54 23.93 3.57
CA GLY A 64 -13.38 22.74 3.47
C GLY A 64 -13.19 21.78 4.65
N PHE A 65 -13.28 20.49 4.40
CA PHE A 65 -13.14 19.48 5.44
C PHE A 65 -11.68 19.15 5.73
N PRO A 66 -11.31 18.92 7.01
CA PRO A 66 -9.94 18.57 7.37
C PRO A 66 -9.55 17.21 6.81
N GLY A 67 -8.30 17.09 6.40
CA GLY A 67 -7.75 15.85 5.83
C GLY A 67 -6.65 16.15 4.81
N ALA A 68 -6.20 15.10 4.14
CA ALA A 68 -5.20 15.20 3.08
C ALA A 68 -5.51 14.28 1.91
N TRP A 69 -5.05 14.66 0.74
CA TRP A 69 -4.96 13.79 -0.41
C TRP A 69 -3.70 12.94 -0.29
N ILE A 70 -3.88 11.64 -0.21
CA ILE A 70 -2.76 10.70 -0.15
C ILE A 70 -2.62 10.05 -1.52
N ARG A 71 -1.44 10.18 -2.11
CA ARG A 71 -1.14 9.54 -3.39
C ARG A 71 -1.29 8.03 -3.24
N MET A 72 -2.18 7.46 -4.06
CA MET A 72 -2.22 6.02 -4.25
C MET A 72 -0.95 5.65 -5.01
N ARG A 73 -0.04 5.02 -4.30
CA ARG A 73 1.22 4.60 -4.91
C ARG A 73 0.89 3.61 -6.02
N GLU A 74 1.46 3.87 -7.19
CA GLU A 74 1.34 2.92 -8.29
C GLU A 74 1.75 1.55 -7.79
N ASP A 75 1.00 0.54 -8.21
CA ASP A 75 1.24 -0.87 -7.93
C ASP A 75 2.51 -1.34 -8.67
N SER A 76 3.61 -0.68 -8.38
CA SER A 76 4.88 -0.87 -9.08
C SER A 76 5.67 -2.03 -8.48
N LEU A 77 6.17 -2.89 -9.35
CA LEU A 77 7.00 -4.01 -8.97
C LEU A 77 8.36 -3.51 -8.46
N GLY A 78 8.69 -3.82 -7.21
CA GLY A 78 10.01 -3.60 -6.65
C GLY A 78 11.02 -4.64 -7.12
N ALA A 79 12.28 -4.46 -6.72
CA ALA A 79 13.32 -5.46 -6.96
C ALA A 79 12.90 -6.83 -6.40
N ALA A 80 13.33 -7.89 -7.08
CA ALA A 80 13.08 -9.24 -6.61
C ALA A 80 13.75 -9.48 -5.26
N VAL A 81 13.04 -10.16 -4.36
CA VAL A 81 13.57 -10.52 -3.05
C VAL A 81 14.33 -11.84 -3.17
N THR A 82 15.53 -11.87 -2.66
CA THR A 82 16.47 -13.01 -2.78
C THR A 82 16.77 -13.68 -1.45
N GLY A 83 16.18 -13.24 -0.35
CA GLY A 83 16.41 -13.77 1.00
C GLY A 83 15.66 -12.98 2.05
N THR A 84 16.06 -13.12 3.31
CA THR A 84 15.51 -12.32 4.42
C THR A 84 15.71 -10.82 4.16
N ALA A 85 14.66 -10.04 4.30
CA ALA A 85 14.68 -8.61 4.02
C ALA A 85 13.64 -7.82 4.83
N THR A 86 13.91 -6.53 5.02
CA THR A 86 12.90 -5.59 5.49
C THR A 86 12.31 -4.84 4.29
N LEU A 87 11.00 -4.89 4.15
CA LEU A 87 10.26 -4.23 3.10
C LEU A 87 9.68 -2.92 3.61
N THR A 88 10.04 -1.83 2.95
CA THR A 88 9.48 -0.50 3.22
C THR A 88 8.51 -0.09 2.13
N VAL A 89 7.56 0.79 2.46
CA VAL A 89 6.54 1.29 1.52
C VAL A 89 7.08 2.38 0.61
N GLY A 90 8.34 2.39 0.27
CA GLY A 90 8.99 3.43 -0.56
C GLY A 90 8.49 3.53 -2.02
N GLY A 91 7.18 3.51 -2.28
CA GLY A 91 6.60 3.60 -3.63
C GLY A 91 6.54 2.27 -4.39
N LYS A 92 6.94 1.17 -3.77
CA LYS A 92 7.00 -0.17 -4.37
C LYS A 92 6.14 -1.14 -3.56
N GLN A 93 4.86 -1.19 -3.86
CA GLN A 93 3.87 -1.99 -3.10
C GLN A 93 3.84 -3.46 -3.51
N ARG A 94 4.43 -3.82 -4.62
CA ARG A 94 4.58 -5.22 -5.05
C ARG A 94 6.00 -5.71 -4.91
N ARG A 95 6.14 -6.94 -4.45
CA ARG A 95 7.42 -7.66 -4.38
C ARG A 95 7.28 -9.03 -5.02
N ARG A 96 8.37 -9.53 -5.57
CA ARG A 96 8.44 -10.86 -6.15
C ARG A 96 9.61 -11.60 -5.55
N ILE A 97 9.38 -12.85 -5.16
CA ILE A 97 10.46 -13.76 -4.76
C ILE A 97 11.18 -14.23 -6.04
N ALA A 98 12.47 -14.05 -6.09
CA ALA A 98 13.28 -14.50 -7.24
C ALA A 98 13.40 -16.04 -7.25
N ALA A 99 13.06 -16.63 -8.37
CA ALA A 99 12.91 -18.09 -8.54
C ALA A 99 14.16 -18.93 -8.22
N ALA A 100 15.36 -18.37 -8.25
CA ALA A 100 16.61 -19.14 -8.10
C ALA A 100 17.47 -18.65 -6.93
N ALA A 101 16.96 -17.80 -6.04
CA ALA A 101 17.81 -17.03 -5.16
C ALA A 101 17.70 -17.38 -3.67
N LEU A 102 16.66 -18.10 -3.25
CA LEU A 102 16.57 -18.50 -1.85
C LEU A 102 17.48 -19.71 -1.60
N SER A 103 18.45 -19.52 -0.71
CA SER A 103 19.35 -20.57 -0.22
C SER A 103 18.99 -21.07 1.18
N ALA A 104 17.98 -20.47 1.82
CA ALA A 104 17.45 -20.79 3.13
C ALA A 104 16.03 -20.25 3.27
N ASP A 105 15.34 -20.62 4.33
CA ASP A 105 14.06 -20.00 4.72
C ASP A 105 14.25 -18.49 4.90
N ALA A 106 13.31 -17.70 4.39
CA ALA A 106 13.39 -16.25 4.39
C ALA A 106 12.29 -15.61 5.24
N THR A 107 12.62 -14.51 5.89
CA THR A 107 11.67 -13.67 6.61
C THR A 107 11.60 -12.29 5.97
N LEU A 108 10.41 -11.88 5.57
CA LEU A 108 10.13 -10.55 5.04
C LEU A 108 9.42 -9.72 6.11
N THR A 109 10.15 -8.81 6.73
CA THR A 109 9.58 -7.92 7.74
C THR A 109 9.00 -6.67 7.09
N LEU A 110 7.72 -6.42 7.28
CA LEU A 110 7.06 -5.21 6.79
C LEU A 110 7.35 -4.05 7.76
N SER A 111 8.19 -3.13 7.33
CA SER A 111 8.54 -1.94 8.14
C SER A 111 7.35 -0.99 8.25
N THR A 112 7.17 -0.40 9.43
CA THR A 112 6.23 0.70 9.65
C THR A 112 6.81 2.06 9.27
N THR A 113 8.13 2.12 9.01
CA THR A 113 8.80 3.38 8.65
C THR A 113 8.28 3.91 7.32
N GLY A 114 7.71 5.10 7.34
CA GLY A 114 7.11 5.75 6.17
C GLY A 114 5.80 5.11 5.69
N ALA A 115 5.25 4.17 6.43
CA ALA A 115 3.92 3.62 6.16
C ALA A 115 2.83 4.56 6.69
N VAL A 116 1.74 4.71 5.94
CA VAL A 116 0.54 5.43 6.35
C VAL A 116 -0.67 4.51 6.27
N ALA A 117 -1.68 4.75 7.12
CA ALA A 117 -2.88 3.92 7.15
C ALA A 117 -3.50 3.76 5.75
N GLY A 118 -3.76 2.52 5.37
CA GLY A 118 -4.26 2.15 4.04
C GLY A 118 -3.17 1.80 3.01
N ASP A 119 -1.90 1.94 3.34
CA ASP A 119 -0.83 1.38 2.50
C ASP A 119 -0.95 -0.14 2.40
N THR A 120 -0.57 -0.68 1.27
CA THR A 120 -0.57 -2.14 1.05
C THR A 120 0.79 -2.61 0.55
N ILE A 121 1.16 -3.82 0.91
CA ILE A 121 2.29 -4.55 0.31
C ILE A 121 1.79 -5.91 -0.14
N ALA A 122 2.06 -6.25 -1.40
CA ALA A 122 1.79 -7.57 -1.95
C ALA A 122 3.10 -8.28 -2.27
N VAL A 123 3.21 -9.53 -1.84
CA VAL A 123 4.34 -10.40 -2.15
C VAL A 123 3.85 -11.58 -2.98
N THR A 124 4.47 -11.76 -4.13
CA THR A 124 4.16 -12.89 -5.03
C THR A 124 5.36 -13.83 -5.08
N ARG A 125 5.14 -15.09 -4.80
CA ARG A 125 6.08 -16.17 -5.00
C ARG A 125 5.66 -16.99 -6.22
N LEU A 126 6.48 -17.02 -7.25
CA LEU A 126 6.24 -17.78 -8.49
C LEU A 126 7.12 -19.02 -8.60
N ASP A 127 8.19 -19.10 -7.83
CA ASP A 127 9.04 -20.28 -7.75
C ASP A 127 8.38 -21.39 -6.92
N VAL A 128 8.83 -22.60 -7.13
CA VAL A 128 8.46 -23.78 -6.35
C VAL A 128 9.66 -24.31 -5.56
N GLY A 129 10.48 -23.40 -5.06
CA GLY A 129 11.70 -23.70 -4.33
C GLY A 129 11.50 -24.41 -2.98
N ALA A 130 12.58 -24.93 -2.42
CA ALA A 130 12.59 -25.79 -1.23
C ALA A 130 12.48 -25.05 0.10
N TYR A 131 12.41 -23.70 0.09
CA TYR A 131 12.44 -22.88 1.29
C TYR A 131 11.11 -22.16 1.53
N THR A 132 10.78 -21.91 2.79
CA THR A 132 9.60 -21.14 3.17
C THR A 132 9.90 -19.63 3.13
N VAL A 133 8.84 -18.82 2.99
CA VAL A 133 8.92 -17.37 3.14
C VAL A 133 7.87 -16.91 4.12
N ALA A 134 8.30 -16.39 5.28
CA ALA A 134 7.41 -15.80 6.26
C ALA A 134 7.27 -14.29 6.02
N LEU A 135 6.03 -13.79 6.01
CA LEU A 135 5.73 -12.37 6.03
C LEU A 135 5.40 -11.97 7.47
N VAL A 136 6.11 -10.98 8.00
CA VAL A 136 6.07 -10.60 9.42
C VAL A 136 5.70 -9.13 9.57
N ASN A 137 4.82 -8.83 10.53
CA ASN A 137 4.53 -7.47 10.94
C ASN A 137 5.73 -6.88 11.69
N GLY A 138 6.26 -5.76 11.22
CA GLY A 138 7.32 -4.98 11.88
C GLY A 138 6.79 -3.91 12.86
N GLY A 139 5.50 -3.85 13.10
CA GLY A 139 4.86 -2.95 14.08
C GLY A 139 4.86 -3.52 15.51
N PRO A 140 4.26 -2.78 16.46
CA PRO A 140 4.22 -3.17 17.88
C PRO A 140 3.59 -4.55 18.14
N ALA A 141 2.59 -4.95 17.37
CA ALA A 141 2.01 -6.29 17.43
C ALA A 141 2.81 -7.27 16.56
N ALA A 142 4.12 -7.40 16.82
CA ALA A 142 5.00 -8.28 16.06
C ALA A 142 4.44 -9.70 15.95
N GLY A 143 4.52 -10.30 14.77
CA GLY A 143 4.01 -11.65 14.51
C GLY A 143 4.03 -12.00 13.03
N THR A 144 3.97 -13.30 12.75
CA THR A 144 3.86 -13.79 11.37
C THR A 144 2.44 -13.57 10.85
N LEU A 145 2.33 -12.84 9.76
CA LEU A 145 1.07 -12.59 9.06
C LEU A 145 0.68 -13.77 8.17
N ALA A 146 1.64 -14.31 7.46
CA ALA A 146 1.45 -15.46 6.57
C ALA A 146 2.78 -16.17 6.34
N THR A 147 2.72 -17.45 5.97
CA THR A 147 3.84 -18.23 5.50
C THR A 147 3.55 -18.79 4.12
N MET A 148 4.40 -18.47 3.15
CA MET A 148 4.37 -19.07 1.82
C MET A 148 5.13 -20.40 1.89
N PRO A 149 4.45 -21.53 1.65
CA PRO A 149 5.05 -22.84 1.86
C PRO A 149 6.09 -23.18 0.79
N VAL A 150 6.88 -24.21 1.07
CA VAL A 150 7.79 -24.82 0.09
C VAL A 150 7.02 -25.37 -1.11
N SER A 151 7.67 -25.42 -2.24
CA SER A 151 7.15 -26.07 -3.47
C SER A 151 5.78 -25.59 -3.93
N ALA A 152 5.39 -24.36 -3.54
CA ALA A 152 4.11 -23.78 -3.94
C ALA A 152 4.26 -22.33 -4.39
N ARG A 153 3.50 -21.97 -5.42
CA ARG A 153 3.30 -20.57 -5.77
C ARG A 153 2.33 -19.95 -4.79
N ALA A 154 2.56 -18.73 -4.40
CA ALA A 154 1.74 -18.06 -3.40
C ALA A 154 1.64 -16.55 -3.65
N TYR A 155 0.54 -15.98 -3.21
CA TYR A 155 0.32 -14.54 -3.14
C TYR A 155 -0.11 -14.19 -1.72
N VAL A 156 0.46 -13.13 -1.18
CA VAL A 156 0.07 -12.56 0.12
C VAL A 156 0.01 -11.05 -0.02
N ARG A 157 -1.07 -10.48 0.47
CA ARG A 157 -1.23 -9.03 0.59
C ARG A 157 -1.48 -8.65 2.04
N ALA A 158 -0.78 -7.62 2.50
CA ALA A 158 -0.98 -7.00 3.79
C ALA A 158 -1.35 -5.52 3.61
N TYR A 159 -2.12 -4.97 4.55
CA TYR A 159 -2.41 -3.55 4.63
C TYR A 159 -1.94 -3.01 5.98
N PHE A 160 -1.64 -1.70 6.01
CA PHE A 160 -1.23 -1.00 7.22
C PHE A 160 -2.42 -0.24 7.82
N ASP A 161 -2.74 -0.49 9.10
CA ASP A 161 -3.87 0.16 9.79
C ASP A 161 -3.52 1.52 10.41
N GLY A 162 -2.25 1.93 10.33
CA GLY A 162 -1.67 3.10 10.98
C GLY A 162 -0.74 2.76 12.14
N THR A 163 -0.74 1.52 12.59
CA THR A 163 0.09 1.02 13.69
C THR A 163 0.78 -0.30 13.34
N ASN A 164 0.02 -1.21 12.74
CA ASN A 164 0.46 -2.56 12.41
C ASN A 164 0.14 -2.91 10.97
N TRP A 165 0.92 -3.84 10.42
CA TRP A 165 0.56 -4.54 9.21
C TRP A 165 -0.38 -5.69 9.56
N LEU A 166 -1.47 -5.81 8.82
CA LEU A 166 -2.48 -6.85 8.97
C LEU A 166 -2.62 -7.62 7.66
N LEU A 167 -2.90 -8.91 7.76
CA LEU A 167 -3.17 -9.73 6.59
C LEU A 167 -4.48 -9.27 5.93
N ASP A 168 -4.42 -8.97 4.65
CA ASP A 168 -5.58 -8.61 3.84
C ASP A 168 -6.05 -9.79 2.99
N ASP A 169 -5.11 -10.45 2.31
CA ASP A 169 -5.39 -11.58 1.44
C ASP A 169 -4.22 -12.55 1.35
N SER A 170 -4.51 -13.83 1.24
CA SER A 170 -3.48 -14.85 1.00
C SER A 170 -4.07 -16.06 0.29
N HIS A 171 -3.41 -16.52 -0.78
CA HIS A 171 -3.81 -17.73 -1.47
C HIS A 171 -2.62 -18.44 -2.13
N LEU A 172 -2.74 -19.75 -2.26
CA LEU A 172 -1.87 -20.54 -3.09
C LEU A 172 -2.33 -20.42 -4.53
N MET A 173 -1.39 -20.18 -5.43
CA MET A 173 -1.64 -20.17 -6.87
C MET A 173 -1.42 -21.58 -7.40
N LEU A 174 -2.47 -22.20 -7.93
CA LEU A 174 -2.43 -23.53 -8.55
C LEU A 174 -1.83 -23.50 -9.96
#